data_72391a112d20b30ee2b109c251d36cf5
#
_entry.id   72391a112d20b30ee2b109c251d36cf5
#
_cell.length_a   1.000
_cell.length_b   1.000
_cell.length_c   1.000
_cell.angle_alpha   90.00
_cell.angle_beta   90.00
_cell.angle_gamma   90.00
#
_symmetry.space_group_name_H-M   'P 1'
#
loop_
_entity.id
_entity.type
_entity.pdbx_description
1 polymer ?
#
loop_
_entity_poly.entity_id
_entity_poly.type
_entity_poly.pdbx_seq_one_letter_code
_entity_poly.pdbx_strand_id
1 'polypeptide(L)'
;MKKKRIFIFSVGRSDYDRYFPIINQLHNSKKTKVYLLLSKSHYVEKLGSTYRAIEKKFRILKNDKMKSGYDLVERFSYDLFYIRKNIKKYKPDMIIVLGDRYEMLAAPISAAPFRIPVIHLYGGAVTEGATLDELSRHAITKLSHSHFVLHEKYKQRIINSLGEEKWRVKTVGM
;
A
#
# COMPACT_ATOMS: atom_id res chain seq x y z
N MET A 1 18.78 18.43 -6.63
CA MET A 1 18.46 16.99 -6.76
C MET A 1 17.00 16.81 -7.14
N LYS A 2 16.68 15.91 -8.08
CA LYS A 2 15.30 15.58 -8.48
C LYS A 2 14.58 14.85 -7.32
N LYS A 3 13.38 15.32 -6.96
CA LYS A 3 12.58 14.68 -5.90
C LYS A 3 12.19 13.25 -6.28
N LYS A 4 12.31 12.31 -5.35
CA LYS A 4 11.81 10.94 -5.49
C LYS A 4 10.29 10.92 -5.45
N ARG A 5 9.66 10.30 -6.44
CA ARG A 5 8.21 10.15 -6.54
C ARG A 5 7.77 8.89 -5.82
N ILE A 6 6.96 9.05 -4.79
CA ILE A 6 6.50 7.96 -3.96
C ILE A 6 5.00 7.80 -4.14
N PHE A 7 4.57 6.60 -4.48
CA PHE A 7 3.17 6.21 -4.44
C PHE A 7 2.87 5.55 -3.10
N ILE A 8 1.75 5.90 -2.51
CA ILE A 8 1.20 5.22 -1.33
C ILE A 8 -0.21 4.78 -1.71
N PHE A 9 -0.47 3.48 -1.69
CA PHE A 9 -1.78 2.93 -1.97
C PHE A 9 -2.52 2.64 -0.66
N SER A 10 -3.74 3.14 -0.53
CA SER A 10 -4.59 2.96 0.65
C SER A 10 -5.95 2.43 0.23
N VAL A 11 -6.38 1.36 0.86
CA VAL A 11 -7.66 0.70 0.57
C VAL A 11 -8.79 1.33 1.36
N GLY A 12 -8.54 1.71 2.62
CA GLY A 12 -9.57 2.26 3.47
C GLY A 12 -9.04 3.21 4.56
N ARG A 13 -9.96 3.75 5.35
CA ARG A 13 -9.65 4.70 6.42
C ARG A 13 -8.64 4.16 7.42
N SER A 14 -8.78 2.90 7.83
CA SER A 14 -7.87 2.27 8.81
C SER A 14 -6.41 2.25 8.33
N ASP A 15 -6.19 2.09 7.02
CA ASP A 15 -4.86 2.12 6.46
C ASP A 15 -4.33 3.55 6.45
N TYR A 16 -5.16 4.52 6.05
CA TYR A 16 -4.77 5.92 6.00
C TYR A 16 -4.34 6.45 7.36
N ASP A 17 -5.08 6.14 8.41
CA ASP A 17 -4.76 6.59 9.77
C ASP A 17 -3.37 6.08 10.21
N ARG A 18 -3.02 4.85 9.85
CA ARG A 18 -1.68 4.28 10.11
C ARG A 18 -0.59 4.84 9.20
N TYR A 19 -0.93 5.18 7.97
CA TYR A 19 -0.01 5.83 7.04
C TYR A 19 0.27 7.30 7.39
N PHE A 20 -0.64 7.97 8.08
CA PHE A 20 -0.63 9.43 8.22
C PHE A 20 0.72 9.99 8.70
N PRO A 21 1.40 9.46 9.74
CA PRO A 21 2.70 9.96 10.17
C PRO A 21 3.75 9.87 9.06
N ILE A 22 3.77 8.76 8.32
CA ILE A 22 4.71 8.51 7.22
C ILE A 22 4.41 9.45 6.05
N ILE A 23 3.14 9.57 5.66
CA ILE A 23 2.70 10.47 4.60
C ILE A 23 3.12 11.90 4.91
N ASN A 24 2.84 12.37 6.13
CA ASN A 24 3.14 13.73 6.57
C ASN A 24 4.65 14.02 6.54
N GLN A 25 5.46 13.11 7.05
CA GLN A 25 6.92 13.25 7.02
C GLN A 25 7.48 13.26 5.59
N LEU A 26 7.01 12.34 4.75
CA LEU A 26 7.44 12.29 3.34
C LEU A 26 6.94 13.50 2.55
N HIS A 27 5.74 14.01 2.83
CA HIS A 27 5.18 15.18 2.17
C HIS A 27 5.99 16.45 2.47
N ASN A 28 6.42 16.63 3.72
CA ASN A 28 7.20 17.78 4.17
C ASN A 28 8.68 17.70 3.77
N SER A 29 9.15 16.54 3.32
CA SER A 29 10.54 16.36 2.87
C SER A 29 10.80 17.07 1.54
N LYS A 30 11.87 17.85 1.48
CA LYS A 30 12.35 18.47 0.23
C LYS A 30 12.83 17.43 -0.80
N LYS A 31 13.09 16.19 -0.39
CA LYS A 31 13.64 15.11 -1.23
C LYS A 31 12.56 14.26 -1.91
N THR A 32 11.31 14.36 -1.50
CA THR A 32 10.22 13.49 -1.94
C THR A 32 9.04 14.24 -2.54
N LYS A 33 8.26 13.55 -3.37
CA LYS A 33 6.97 13.98 -3.90
C LYS A 33 5.99 12.82 -3.77
N VAL A 34 5.07 12.95 -2.83
CA VAL A 34 4.10 11.91 -2.49
C VAL A 34 2.85 12.03 -3.36
N TYR A 35 2.33 10.91 -3.80
CA TYR A 35 1.05 10.76 -4.47
C TYR A 35 0.25 9.65 -3.78
N LEU A 36 -0.94 9.97 -3.34
CA LEU A 36 -1.85 9.01 -2.73
C LEU A 36 -2.76 8.39 -3.79
N LEU A 37 -2.79 7.08 -3.82
CA LEU A 37 -3.72 6.29 -4.60
C LEU A 37 -4.75 5.70 -3.63
N LEU A 38 -6.00 6.05 -3.81
CA LEU A 38 -7.09 5.65 -2.92
C LEU A 38 -8.02 4.69 -3.64
N SER A 39 -8.27 3.53 -3.04
CA SER A 39 -9.29 2.60 -3.50
C SER A 39 -10.71 3.08 -3.18
N LYS A 40 -11.73 2.40 -3.68
CA LYS A 40 -13.14 2.79 -3.64
C LYS A 40 -13.66 3.10 -2.24
N SER A 41 -13.25 2.38 -1.23
CA SER A 41 -13.77 2.56 0.15
C SER A 41 -13.58 3.99 0.67
N HIS A 42 -12.58 4.72 0.19
CA HIS A 42 -12.36 6.13 0.54
C HIS A 42 -13.42 7.08 -0.03
N TYR A 43 -14.15 6.65 -1.06
CA TYR A 43 -15.17 7.46 -1.76
C TYR A 43 -16.59 7.11 -1.37
N VAL A 44 -16.79 6.10 -0.53
CA VAL A 44 -18.12 5.64 -0.08
C VAL A 44 -18.61 6.54 1.05
N GLU A 45 -19.76 7.18 0.87
CA GLU A 45 -20.34 8.10 1.88
C GLU A 45 -20.65 7.43 3.20
N LYS A 46 -21.22 6.22 3.18
CA LYS A 46 -21.50 5.41 4.39
C LYS A 46 -20.24 5.12 5.21
N LEU A 47 -19.03 5.18 4.60
CA LEU A 47 -17.74 4.99 5.26
C LEU A 47 -17.04 6.32 5.56
N GLY A 48 -17.74 7.46 5.47
CA GLY A 48 -17.27 8.78 5.86
C GLY A 48 -16.52 9.55 4.78
N SER A 49 -16.53 9.11 3.50
CA SER A 49 -15.92 9.83 2.36
C SER A 49 -14.56 10.44 2.67
N THR A 50 -13.66 9.64 3.25
CA THR A 50 -12.38 10.10 3.79
C THR A 50 -11.48 10.80 2.77
N TYR A 51 -11.71 10.56 1.46
CA TYR A 51 -10.94 11.22 0.40
C TYR A 51 -11.03 12.76 0.47
N ARG A 52 -12.17 13.33 0.89
CA ARG A 52 -12.37 14.79 1.00
C ARG A 52 -11.43 15.43 2.03
N ALA A 53 -11.24 14.76 3.17
CA ALA A 53 -10.31 15.22 4.20
C ALA A 53 -8.84 15.07 3.76
N ILE A 54 -8.53 13.98 3.06
CA ILE A 54 -7.20 13.70 2.55
C ILE A 54 -6.81 14.70 1.44
N GLU A 55 -7.73 14.97 0.51
CA GLU A 55 -7.51 15.88 -0.64
C GLU A 55 -7.16 17.31 -0.21
N LYS A 56 -7.67 17.76 0.93
CA LYS A 56 -7.34 19.09 1.47
C LYS A 56 -5.87 19.23 1.89
N LYS A 57 -5.20 18.14 2.18
CA LYS A 57 -3.83 18.12 2.72
C LYS A 57 -2.80 17.54 1.77
N PHE A 58 -3.19 16.56 0.96
CA PHE A 58 -2.27 15.77 0.15
C PHE A 58 -2.75 15.62 -1.28
N ARG A 59 -1.80 15.37 -2.17
CA ARG A 59 -2.10 15.12 -3.59
C ARG A 59 -2.65 13.71 -3.78
N ILE A 60 -3.91 13.61 -4.13
CA ILE A 60 -4.58 12.35 -4.51
C ILE A 60 -4.55 12.19 -6.03
N LEU A 61 -4.29 10.98 -6.49
CA LEU A 61 -4.59 10.57 -7.86
C LEU A 61 -6.02 10.00 -7.86
N LYS A 62 -6.99 10.78 -8.35
CA LYS A 62 -8.43 10.45 -8.22
C LYS A 62 -8.78 9.12 -8.89
N ASN A 63 -9.65 8.36 -8.24
CA ASN A 63 -10.22 7.10 -8.67
C ASN A 63 -11.76 7.20 -8.70
N ASP A 64 -12.26 8.10 -9.53
CA ASP A 64 -13.67 8.49 -9.59
C ASP A 64 -14.57 7.56 -10.42
N LYS A 65 -13.96 6.63 -11.17
CA LYS A 65 -14.67 5.78 -12.14
C LYS A 65 -15.20 4.47 -11.59
N MET A 66 -14.77 4.05 -10.41
CA MET A 66 -15.23 2.80 -9.81
C MET A 66 -16.69 2.94 -9.33
N LYS A 67 -17.59 2.12 -9.87
CA LYS A 67 -19.01 2.12 -9.49
C LYS A 67 -19.22 1.51 -8.10
N SER A 68 -20.35 1.78 -7.48
CA SER A 68 -20.82 1.07 -6.29
C SER A 68 -21.31 -0.32 -6.66
N GLY A 69 -21.23 -1.28 -5.74
CA GLY A 69 -21.75 -2.63 -5.94
C GLY A 69 -20.76 -3.65 -6.50
N TYR A 70 -19.52 -3.26 -6.80
CA TYR A 70 -18.49 -4.20 -7.20
C TYR A 70 -18.16 -5.19 -6.10
N ASP A 71 -18.02 -6.47 -6.47
CA ASP A 71 -17.46 -7.48 -5.59
C ASP A 71 -15.96 -7.27 -5.33
N LEU A 72 -15.36 -8.14 -4.54
CA LEU A 72 -13.96 -8.00 -4.15
C LEU A 72 -13.00 -8.16 -5.34
N VAL A 73 -13.32 -9.09 -6.26
CA VAL A 73 -12.48 -9.35 -7.45
C VAL A 73 -12.59 -8.21 -8.46
N GLU A 74 -13.79 -7.68 -8.66
CA GLU A 74 -14.02 -6.52 -9.52
C GLU A 74 -13.27 -5.28 -8.99
N ARG A 75 -13.33 -5.04 -7.67
CA ARG A 75 -12.59 -3.94 -7.02
C ARG A 75 -11.09 -4.10 -7.21
N PHE A 76 -10.58 -5.30 -6.98
CA PHE A 76 -9.17 -5.61 -7.18
C PHE A 76 -8.73 -5.39 -8.64
N SER A 77 -9.50 -5.88 -9.59
CA SER A 77 -9.22 -5.70 -11.03
C SER A 77 -9.21 -4.23 -11.42
N TYR A 78 -10.16 -3.46 -10.88
CA TYR A 78 -10.23 -2.03 -11.12
C TYR A 78 -9.01 -1.29 -10.53
N ASP A 79 -8.61 -1.63 -9.32
CA ASP A 79 -7.43 -1.04 -8.68
C ASP A 79 -6.14 -1.38 -9.44
N LEU A 80 -6.01 -2.58 -10.02
CA LEU A 80 -4.91 -2.93 -10.93
C LEU A 80 -4.80 -1.97 -12.12
N PHE A 81 -5.89 -1.74 -12.85
CA PHE A 81 -5.91 -0.83 -13.99
C PHE A 81 -5.63 0.62 -13.58
N TYR A 82 -6.21 1.05 -12.48
CA TYR A 82 -6.01 2.38 -11.94
C TYR A 82 -4.56 2.63 -11.55
N ILE A 83 -3.94 1.71 -10.81
CA ILE A 83 -2.55 1.83 -10.37
C ILE A 83 -1.62 1.79 -11.59
N ARG A 84 -1.81 0.82 -12.50
CA ARG A 84 -1.02 0.71 -13.74
C ARG A 84 -1.06 1.98 -14.59
N LYS A 85 -2.26 2.58 -14.78
CA LYS A 85 -2.44 3.85 -15.50
C LYS A 85 -1.58 4.96 -14.89
N ASN A 86 -1.62 5.07 -13.57
CA ASN A 86 -0.87 6.08 -12.84
C ASN A 86 0.65 5.80 -12.84
N ILE A 87 1.08 4.55 -12.76
CA ILE A 87 2.49 4.16 -12.93
C ILE A 87 3.02 4.67 -14.28
N LYS A 88 2.32 4.39 -15.38
CA LYS A 88 2.73 4.84 -16.71
C LYS A 88 2.83 6.36 -16.81
N LYS A 89 1.88 7.09 -16.21
CA LYS A 89 1.82 8.55 -16.27
C LYS A 89 2.86 9.24 -15.40
N TYR A 90 3.01 8.79 -14.16
CA TYR A 90 3.81 9.50 -13.15
C TYR A 90 5.18 8.86 -12.89
N LYS A 91 5.40 7.63 -13.34
CA LYS A 91 6.67 6.88 -13.21
C LYS A 91 7.23 6.98 -11.78
N PRO A 92 6.58 6.40 -10.76
CA PRO A 92 7.04 6.47 -9.39
C PRO A 92 8.39 5.77 -9.21
N ASP A 93 9.21 6.26 -8.28
CA ASP A 93 10.49 5.64 -7.93
C ASP A 93 10.30 4.50 -6.92
N MET A 94 9.16 4.47 -6.19
CA MET A 94 8.76 3.37 -5.30
C MET A 94 7.27 3.42 -4.97
N ILE A 95 6.74 2.31 -4.48
CA ILE A 95 5.37 2.19 -3.96
C ILE A 95 5.42 1.68 -2.52
N ILE A 96 4.59 2.24 -1.65
CA ILE A 96 4.42 1.80 -0.27
C ILE A 96 3.04 1.18 -0.12
N VAL A 97 3.00 -0.01 0.48
CA VAL A 97 1.79 -0.78 0.80
C VAL A 97 1.77 -1.17 2.27
N LEU A 98 0.57 -1.40 2.84
CA LEU A 98 0.40 -1.68 4.27
C LEU A 98 -0.55 -2.84 4.49
N GLY A 99 -0.13 -3.78 5.35
CA GLY A 99 -1.02 -4.80 5.89
C GLY A 99 -1.29 -5.94 4.92
N ASP A 100 -2.55 -6.32 4.81
CA ASP A 100 -2.94 -7.65 4.39
C ASP A 100 -4.23 -7.73 3.57
N ARG A 101 -4.90 -6.62 3.33
CA ARG A 101 -6.14 -6.63 2.56
C ARG A 101 -5.92 -7.15 1.14
N TYR A 102 -6.87 -7.93 0.65
CA TYR A 102 -6.81 -8.51 -0.69
C TYR A 102 -6.62 -7.44 -1.78
N GLU A 103 -7.34 -6.33 -1.70
CA GLU A 103 -7.19 -5.23 -2.67
C GLU A 103 -5.78 -4.60 -2.65
N MET A 104 -5.07 -4.67 -1.51
CA MET A 104 -3.70 -4.15 -1.42
C MET A 104 -2.72 -4.85 -2.36
N LEU A 105 -2.99 -6.12 -2.72
CA LEU A 105 -2.22 -6.88 -3.71
C LEU A 105 -2.15 -6.18 -5.08
N ALA A 106 -3.13 -5.36 -5.42
CA ALA A 106 -3.14 -4.66 -6.70
C ALA A 106 -1.90 -3.79 -6.92
N ALA A 107 -1.35 -3.22 -5.85
CA ALA A 107 -0.19 -2.35 -5.96
C ALA A 107 1.11 -3.09 -6.29
N PRO A 108 1.55 -4.11 -5.55
CA PRO A 108 2.77 -4.85 -5.88
C PRO A 108 2.66 -5.63 -7.19
N ILE A 109 1.49 -6.21 -7.52
CA ILE A 109 1.26 -6.87 -8.81
C ILE A 109 1.41 -5.87 -9.96
N SER A 110 0.84 -4.67 -9.82
CA SER A 110 0.98 -3.61 -10.84
C SER A 110 2.41 -3.09 -10.96
N ALA A 111 3.20 -3.09 -9.88
CA ALA A 111 4.56 -2.56 -9.83
C ALA A 111 5.59 -3.50 -10.48
N ALA A 112 5.43 -4.80 -10.29
CA ALA A 112 6.40 -5.82 -10.68
C ALA A 112 6.82 -5.77 -12.16
N PRO A 113 5.92 -5.69 -13.16
CA PRO A 113 6.30 -5.61 -14.57
C PRO A 113 7.08 -4.34 -14.93
N PHE A 114 6.98 -3.29 -14.12
CA PHE A 114 7.69 -2.02 -14.29
C PHE A 114 8.99 -1.94 -13.48
N ARG A 115 9.34 -3.01 -12.74
CA ARG A 115 10.51 -3.07 -11.85
C ARG A 115 10.54 -1.93 -10.83
N ILE A 116 9.36 -1.52 -10.34
CA ILE A 116 9.24 -0.48 -9.33
C ILE A 116 9.35 -1.13 -7.96
N PRO A 117 10.31 -0.71 -7.11
CA PRO A 117 10.45 -1.26 -5.77
C PRO A 117 9.20 -0.99 -4.92
N VAL A 118 8.79 -2.02 -4.18
CA VAL A 118 7.66 -1.97 -3.24
C VAL A 118 8.17 -2.12 -1.82
N ILE A 119 7.68 -1.27 -0.93
CA ILE A 119 7.92 -1.34 0.52
C ILE A 119 6.63 -1.84 1.17
N HIS A 120 6.73 -2.93 1.91
CA HIS A 120 5.63 -3.51 2.67
C HIS A 120 5.73 -3.14 4.15
N LEU A 121 4.71 -2.46 4.66
CA LEU A 121 4.56 -2.11 6.07
C LEU A 121 3.63 -3.12 6.76
N TYR A 122 3.98 -3.52 7.97
CA TYR A 122 3.17 -4.41 8.84
C TYR A 122 3.00 -5.85 8.31
N GLY A 123 3.97 -6.33 7.54
CA GLY A 123 4.08 -7.74 7.18
C GLY A 123 4.42 -8.65 8.37
N GLY A 124 4.30 -9.96 8.17
CA GLY A 124 4.74 -11.00 9.12
C GLY A 124 3.84 -11.24 10.33
N ALA A 125 2.79 -10.44 10.54
CA ALA A 125 1.78 -10.71 11.57
C ALA A 125 1.02 -12.02 11.27
N VAL A 126 0.37 -12.57 12.28
CA VAL A 126 -0.54 -13.71 12.17
C VAL A 126 -1.95 -13.22 12.45
N THR A 127 -2.90 -13.62 11.62
CA THR A 127 -4.31 -13.35 11.84
C THR A 127 -5.04 -14.67 11.94
N GLU A 128 -5.44 -15.05 13.16
CA GLU A 128 -6.18 -16.29 13.40
C GLU A 128 -7.54 -16.23 12.69
N GLY A 129 -7.91 -17.31 12.00
CA GLY A 129 -9.19 -17.43 11.30
C GLY A 129 -9.36 -16.58 10.04
N ALA A 130 -8.44 -15.66 9.73
CA ALA A 130 -8.52 -14.77 8.58
C ALA A 130 -7.71 -15.31 7.40
N THR A 131 -8.19 -16.37 6.80
CA THR A 131 -7.47 -17.10 5.73
C THR A 131 -7.11 -16.24 4.54
N LEU A 132 -8.01 -15.39 4.05
CA LEU A 132 -7.77 -14.53 2.89
C LEU A 132 -6.73 -13.43 3.18
N ASP A 133 -6.84 -12.76 4.33
CA ASP A 133 -5.89 -11.71 4.72
C ASP A 133 -4.49 -12.30 4.97
N GLU A 134 -4.41 -13.50 5.56
CA GLU A 134 -3.14 -14.18 5.77
C GLU A 134 -2.46 -14.53 4.44
N LEU A 135 -3.20 -15.10 3.47
CA LEU A 135 -2.70 -15.39 2.13
C LEU A 135 -2.24 -14.12 1.41
N SER A 136 -3.07 -13.08 1.50
CA SER A 136 -2.77 -11.77 0.88
C SER A 136 -1.51 -11.15 1.47
N ARG A 137 -1.34 -11.19 2.78
CA ARG A 137 -0.15 -10.67 3.48
C ARG A 137 1.12 -11.36 3.01
N HIS A 138 1.11 -12.69 2.90
CA HIS A 138 2.25 -13.46 2.41
C HIS A 138 2.57 -13.12 0.95
N ALA A 139 1.56 -13.04 0.09
CA ALA A 139 1.74 -12.67 -1.30
C ALA A 139 2.28 -11.23 -1.46
N ILE A 140 1.76 -10.26 -0.69
CA ILE A 140 2.29 -8.89 -0.65
C ILE A 140 3.76 -8.90 -0.21
N THR A 141 4.09 -9.67 0.83
CA THR A 141 5.49 -9.80 1.29
C THR A 141 6.37 -10.32 0.16
N LYS A 142 6.00 -11.41 -0.51
CA LYS A 142 6.81 -11.99 -1.60
C LYS A 142 6.98 -11.09 -2.82
N LEU A 143 6.02 -10.22 -3.08
CA LEU A 143 6.07 -9.24 -4.16
C LEU A 143 6.78 -7.92 -3.78
N SER A 144 7.22 -7.79 -2.53
CA SER A 144 7.83 -6.57 -2.02
C SER A 144 9.35 -6.68 -1.89
N HIS A 145 10.04 -5.55 -1.96
CA HIS A 145 11.50 -5.48 -1.95
C HIS A 145 12.08 -5.18 -0.56
N SER A 146 11.31 -4.54 0.31
CA SER A 146 11.71 -4.22 1.69
C SER A 146 10.51 -4.27 2.60
N HIS A 147 10.75 -4.67 3.86
CA HIS A 147 9.69 -4.91 4.83
C HIS A 147 10.00 -4.15 6.12
N PHE A 148 9.01 -3.38 6.59
CA PHE A 148 9.07 -2.72 7.89
C PHE A 148 7.99 -3.31 8.78
N VAL A 149 8.44 -4.02 9.82
CA VAL A 149 7.57 -4.80 10.71
C VAL A 149 7.51 -4.22 12.11
N LEU A 150 6.41 -4.48 12.82
CA LEU A 150 6.19 -3.90 14.15
C LEU A 150 6.98 -4.60 15.27
N HIS A 151 7.31 -5.88 15.09
CA HIS A 151 7.94 -6.67 16.14
C HIS A 151 8.97 -7.65 15.57
N GLU A 152 9.99 -7.97 16.37
CA GLU A 152 11.06 -8.88 15.96
C GLU A 152 10.54 -10.28 15.61
N LYS A 153 9.51 -10.79 16.29
CA LYS A 153 8.87 -12.07 15.93
C LYS A 153 8.32 -12.08 14.50
N TYR A 154 7.81 -10.94 14.02
CA TYR A 154 7.30 -10.82 12.65
C TYR A 154 8.43 -10.79 11.64
N LYS A 155 9.55 -10.15 11.98
CA LYS A 155 10.76 -10.19 11.17
C LYS A 155 11.29 -11.60 11.04
N GLN A 156 11.43 -12.33 12.16
CA GLN A 156 11.88 -13.72 12.15
C GLN A 156 10.96 -14.61 11.30
N ARG A 157 9.65 -14.40 11.39
CA ARG A 157 8.68 -15.13 10.56
C ARG A 157 8.88 -14.86 9.07
N ILE A 158 9.06 -13.62 8.66
CA ILE A 158 9.29 -13.26 7.26
C ILE A 158 10.58 -13.91 6.75
N ILE A 159 11.66 -13.89 7.55
CA ILE A 159 12.94 -14.48 7.17
C ILE A 159 12.83 -16.01 7.11
N ASN A 160 12.34 -16.65 8.17
CA ASN A 160 12.40 -18.09 8.33
C ASN A 160 11.30 -18.84 7.55
N SER A 161 10.08 -18.28 7.53
CA SER A 161 8.93 -18.96 6.91
C SER A 161 8.69 -18.53 5.47
N LEU A 162 9.02 -17.30 5.11
CA LEU A 162 8.82 -16.78 3.76
C LEU A 162 10.14 -16.68 2.97
N GLY A 163 11.29 -16.94 3.60
CA GLY A 163 12.60 -16.99 2.95
C GLY A 163 13.09 -15.63 2.43
N GLU A 164 12.70 -14.53 3.11
CA GLU A 164 13.22 -13.20 2.75
C GLU A 164 14.60 -12.96 3.37
N GLU A 165 15.46 -12.25 2.66
CA GLU A 165 16.79 -11.93 3.14
C GLU A 165 16.76 -10.96 4.33
N LYS A 166 17.57 -11.24 5.36
CA LYS A 166 17.59 -10.49 6.63
C LYS A 166 17.75 -8.97 6.44
N TRP A 167 18.56 -8.55 5.47
CA TRP A 167 18.82 -7.12 5.21
C TRP A 167 17.60 -6.37 4.66
N ARG A 168 16.64 -7.08 4.07
CA ARG A 168 15.39 -6.52 3.53
C ARG A 168 14.34 -6.26 4.60
N VAL A 169 14.49 -6.84 5.79
CA VAL A 169 13.48 -6.81 6.85
C VAL A 169 13.99 -6.01 8.06
N LYS A 170 13.26 -4.95 8.41
CA LYS A 170 13.59 -4.08 9.54
C LYS A 170 12.45 -4.01 10.53
N THR A 171 12.74 -4.18 11.82
CA THR A 171 11.80 -3.91 12.90
C THR A 171 11.82 -2.41 13.21
N VAL A 172 10.63 -1.78 13.23
CA VAL A 172 10.49 -0.32 13.42
C VAL A 172 9.64 0.05 14.64
N GLY A 173 8.97 -0.94 15.27
CA GLY A 173 8.03 -0.68 16.36
C GLY A 173 6.69 -0.12 15.86
N MET A 174 5.85 0.28 16.84
CA MET A 174 4.57 0.97 16.59
C MET A 174 4.76 2.48 16.68
#